data_7936c4cd9fda56f9354f1a0675e6fd10
#
_entry.id   7936c4cd9fda56f9354f1a0675e6fd10
#
_cell.length_a   1.000
_cell.length_b   1.000
_cell.length_c   1.000
_cell.angle_alpha   90.00
_cell.angle_beta   90.00
_cell.angle_gamma   90.00
#
_symmetry.space_group_name_H-M   'P 1'
#
loop_
_entity.id
_entity.type
_entity.pdbx_description
1 polymer ?
#
loop_
_entity_poly.entity_id
_entity_poly.type
_entity_poly.pdbx_seq_one_letter_code
_entity_poly.pdbx_strand_id
1 'polypeptide(L)'
;MNTFAASTAFHEDWPVAMDRALGALDIPEGANLGFVYFTDQYGSDVQAMVDRLTLLTGIDNWVGTCSLGVIGRSSAAQNHPGLALLVARLPEGSFQVFSGRDRLPNMLGTDAGCEQPYFAVVHADPSTPDMSDLITDMATKVSSGFITGGLALSRGQAPMIANGALYGGISGVAFNEQVSITTRLTQGCCAVGQARIVTACDQNVVTEIDGRPALDAFLEAAGTSLGQDLRRAARYILPGLGIPGRDDAEFRVRNVIALDPASGVFAINDGVEVGQRIRFYRRDGDCARADMMRMLHELRDSREAPPKAALYVSCAAR
;
A
#
# COMPACT_ATOMS: atom_id res chain seq x y z
N MET A 1 -8.66 17.77 -23.40
CA MET A 1 -8.57 16.33 -23.70
C MET A 1 -8.37 15.57 -22.40
N ASN A 2 -9.07 14.46 -22.23
CA ASN A 2 -8.86 13.61 -21.05
C ASN A 2 -7.51 12.90 -21.18
N THR A 3 -6.66 12.97 -20.17
CA THR A 3 -5.32 12.34 -20.17
C THR A 3 -5.28 11.06 -19.33
N PHE A 4 -6.37 10.73 -18.65
CA PHE A 4 -6.50 9.53 -17.84
C PHE A 4 -7.88 8.90 -18.03
N ALA A 5 -7.94 7.57 -18.01
CA ALA A 5 -9.17 6.82 -17.95
C ALA A 5 -9.03 5.62 -17.01
N ALA A 6 -10.09 5.27 -16.31
CA ALA A 6 -10.09 4.14 -15.40
C ALA A 6 -11.39 3.35 -15.50
N SER A 7 -11.27 2.04 -15.36
CA SER A 7 -12.40 1.10 -15.34
C SER A 7 -12.14 -0.04 -14.38
N THR A 8 -13.23 -0.74 -14.02
CA THR A 8 -13.16 -1.92 -13.14
C THR A 8 -14.21 -2.91 -13.59
N ALA A 9 -13.86 -4.18 -13.63
CA ALA A 9 -14.80 -5.25 -13.96
C ALA A 9 -14.57 -6.47 -13.05
N PHE A 10 -15.67 -7.19 -12.82
CA PHE A 10 -15.71 -8.40 -12.01
C PHE A 10 -16.31 -9.53 -12.82
N HIS A 11 -15.63 -10.68 -12.87
CA HIS A 11 -16.09 -11.92 -13.50
C HIS A 11 -15.19 -13.06 -13.06
N GLU A 12 -15.66 -14.30 -13.08
CA GLU A 12 -14.85 -15.48 -12.77
C GLU A 12 -13.72 -15.68 -13.78
N ASP A 13 -14.03 -15.49 -15.07
CA ASP A 13 -13.05 -15.58 -16.17
C ASP A 13 -12.38 -14.24 -16.42
N TRP A 14 -11.05 -14.18 -16.28
CA TRP A 14 -10.29 -12.95 -16.48
C TRP A 14 -10.41 -12.35 -17.89
N PRO A 15 -10.50 -13.13 -19.02
CA PRO A 15 -10.69 -12.57 -20.34
C PRO A 15 -11.99 -11.77 -20.45
N VAL A 16 -13.07 -12.29 -19.87
CA VAL A 16 -14.39 -11.60 -19.85
C VAL A 16 -14.34 -10.35 -18.98
N ALA A 17 -13.68 -10.41 -17.82
CA ALA A 17 -13.48 -9.24 -16.97
C ALA A 17 -12.68 -8.16 -17.71
N MET A 18 -11.62 -8.55 -18.40
CA MET A 18 -10.77 -7.63 -19.17
C MET A 18 -11.54 -6.99 -20.32
N ASP A 19 -12.28 -7.75 -21.11
CA ASP A 19 -13.07 -7.22 -22.22
C ASP A 19 -14.14 -6.22 -21.73
N ARG A 20 -14.79 -6.51 -20.61
CA ARG A 20 -15.72 -5.56 -19.97
C ARG A 20 -15.03 -4.29 -19.47
N ALA A 21 -13.87 -4.43 -18.85
CA ALA A 21 -13.11 -3.29 -18.37
C ALA A 21 -12.62 -2.41 -19.54
N LEU A 22 -12.06 -3.01 -20.58
CA LEU A 22 -11.59 -2.29 -21.78
C LEU A 22 -12.76 -1.66 -22.53
N GLY A 23 -13.90 -2.35 -22.66
CA GLY A 23 -15.11 -1.81 -23.31
C GLY A 23 -15.73 -0.61 -22.59
N ALA A 24 -15.47 -0.46 -21.28
CA ALA A 24 -15.89 0.67 -20.47
C ALA A 24 -14.83 1.79 -20.36
N LEU A 25 -13.67 1.61 -20.98
CA LEU A 25 -12.51 2.50 -20.87
C LEU A 25 -12.42 3.40 -22.11
N ASP A 26 -12.56 4.69 -21.92
CA ASP A 26 -12.30 5.70 -22.96
C ASP A 26 -10.79 6.02 -22.99
N ILE A 27 -10.03 5.19 -23.71
CA ILE A 27 -8.58 5.26 -23.72
C ILE A 27 -8.12 6.58 -24.37
N PRO A 28 -7.34 7.42 -23.64
CA PRO A 28 -6.82 8.65 -24.22
C PRO A 28 -5.96 8.38 -25.44
N GLU A 29 -6.12 9.16 -26.49
CA GLU A 29 -5.24 9.09 -27.66
C GLU A 29 -3.78 9.33 -27.26
N GLY A 30 -2.89 8.41 -27.63
CA GLY A 30 -1.48 8.43 -27.24
C GLY A 30 -1.25 8.06 -25.77
N ALA A 31 -2.15 7.31 -25.13
CA ALA A 31 -1.89 6.70 -23.82
C ALA A 31 -0.65 5.82 -23.89
N ASN A 32 0.26 5.98 -22.93
CA ASN A 32 1.59 5.36 -22.94
C ASN A 32 1.96 4.65 -21.63
N LEU A 33 1.11 4.72 -20.60
CA LEU A 33 1.28 4.01 -19.34
C LEU A 33 -0.06 3.41 -18.88
N GLY A 34 -0.04 2.14 -18.45
CA GLY A 34 -1.17 1.46 -17.87
C GLY A 34 -0.85 0.88 -16.49
N PHE A 35 -1.82 0.97 -15.58
CA PHE A 35 -1.84 0.27 -14.31
C PHE A 35 -2.91 -0.81 -14.37
N VAL A 36 -2.57 -2.01 -13.90
CA VAL A 36 -3.52 -3.10 -13.77
C VAL A 36 -3.39 -3.74 -12.40
N TYR A 37 -4.47 -3.68 -11.63
CA TYR A 37 -4.59 -4.40 -10.36
C TYR A 37 -5.67 -5.46 -10.51
N PHE A 38 -5.39 -6.66 -10.02
CA PHE A 38 -6.26 -7.80 -10.19
C PHE A 38 -6.28 -8.66 -8.93
N THR A 39 -7.31 -9.48 -8.81
CA THR A 39 -7.42 -10.39 -7.68
C THR A 39 -6.60 -11.66 -7.93
N ASP A 40 -6.14 -12.28 -6.85
CA ASP A 40 -5.23 -13.42 -6.88
C ASP A 40 -5.80 -14.65 -7.64
N GLN A 41 -7.10 -14.70 -7.87
CA GLN A 41 -7.74 -15.74 -8.69
C GLN A 41 -7.26 -15.75 -10.16
N TYR A 42 -6.74 -14.63 -10.66
CA TYR A 42 -6.19 -14.51 -12.03
C TYR A 42 -4.68 -14.72 -12.09
N GLY A 43 -4.04 -15.01 -10.96
CA GLY A 43 -2.59 -15.02 -10.82
C GLY A 43 -1.82 -16.00 -11.70
N SER A 44 -2.48 -17.09 -12.22
CA SER A 44 -1.87 -18.06 -13.11
C SER A 44 -1.62 -17.54 -14.54
N ASP A 45 -2.36 -16.51 -14.96
CA ASP A 45 -2.45 -16.08 -16.36
C ASP A 45 -1.89 -14.68 -16.62
N VAL A 46 -1.08 -14.15 -15.70
CA VAL A 46 -0.64 -12.76 -15.70
C VAL A 46 0.10 -12.37 -16.97
N GLN A 47 0.95 -13.24 -17.53
CA GLN A 47 1.63 -12.94 -18.79
C GLN A 47 0.62 -12.79 -19.93
N ALA A 48 -0.33 -13.71 -20.04
CA ALA A 48 -1.39 -13.64 -21.06
C ALA A 48 -2.27 -12.38 -20.89
N MET A 49 -2.49 -11.95 -19.64
CA MET A 49 -3.21 -10.69 -19.37
C MET A 49 -2.44 -9.48 -19.89
N VAL A 50 -1.13 -9.41 -19.64
CA VAL A 50 -0.27 -8.30 -20.12
C VAL A 50 -0.21 -8.28 -21.64
N ASP A 51 0.01 -9.44 -22.28
CA ASP A 51 0.07 -9.57 -23.73
C ASP A 51 -1.24 -9.09 -24.37
N ARG A 52 -2.39 -9.49 -23.79
CA ARG A 52 -3.70 -9.06 -24.27
C ARG A 52 -3.95 -7.56 -24.06
N LEU A 53 -3.55 -6.99 -22.92
CA LEU A 53 -3.64 -5.56 -22.67
C LEU A 53 -2.82 -4.76 -23.70
N THR A 54 -1.56 -5.13 -23.92
CA THR A 54 -0.70 -4.50 -24.93
C THR A 54 -1.29 -4.59 -26.31
N LEU A 55 -1.76 -5.78 -26.72
CA LEU A 55 -2.36 -6.01 -28.03
C LEU A 55 -3.61 -5.14 -28.27
N LEU A 56 -4.51 -5.06 -27.28
CA LEU A 56 -5.81 -4.40 -27.45
C LEU A 56 -5.75 -2.88 -27.25
N THR A 57 -4.77 -2.37 -26.51
CA THR A 57 -4.66 -0.95 -26.19
C THR A 57 -3.55 -0.23 -26.95
N GLY A 58 -2.56 -0.95 -27.45
CA GLY A 58 -1.34 -0.38 -28.02
C GLY A 58 -0.40 0.26 -26.99
N ILE A 59 -0.66 0.05 -25.67
CA ILE A 59 0.19 0.55 -24.59
C ILE A 59 1.24 -0.51 -24.27
N ASP A 60 2.53 -0.15 -24.37
CA ASP A 60 3.64 -1.06 -24.08
C ASP A 60 4.03 -1.07 -22.59
N ASN A 61 3.76 0.02 -21.86
CA ASN A 61 4.16 0.15 -20.48
C ASN A 61 3.02 -0.20 -19.52
N TRP A 62 3.12 -1.37 -18.90
CA TRP A 62 2.17 -1.86 -17.93
C TRP A 62 2.83 -2.16 -16.58
N VAL A 63 2.22 -1.67 -15.50
CA VAL A 63 2.64 -1.96 -14.14
C VAL A 63 1.44 -2.36 -13.28
N GLY A 64 1.68 -3.18 -12.28
CA GLY A 64 0.60 -3.61 -11.40
C GLY A 64 0.97 -4.81 -10.54
N THR A 65 -0.02 -5.33 -9.82
CA THR A 65 0.14 -6.49 -8.95
C THR A 65 -1.20 -7.12 -8.58
N CYS A 66 -1.14 -8.33 -8.06
CA CYS A 66 -2.31 -8.99 -7.49
C CYS A 66 -2.60 -8.53 -6.06
N SER A 67 -3.85 -8.66 -5.67
CA SER A 67 -4.34 -8.41 -4.31
C SER A 67 -5.54 -9.34 -4.00
N LEU A 68 -6.04 -9.31 -2.77
CA LEU A 68 -7.28 -10.00 -2.39
C LEU A 68 -8.54 -9.21 -2.77
N GLY A 69 -8.40 -8.03 -3.32
CA GLY A 69 -9.52 -7.20 -3.76
C GLY A 69 -9.06 -6.05 -4.63
N VAL A 70 -9.99 -5.51 -5.39
CA VAL A 70 -9.78 -4.35 -6.24
C VAL A 70 -10.82 -3.27 -5.96
N ILE A 71 -10.40 -2.03 -6.13
CA ILE A 71 -11.21 -0.83 -5.93
C ILE A 71 -11.20 -0.03 -7.23
N GLY A 72 -12.37 0.28 -7.72
CA GLY A 72 -12.57 1.13 -8.87
C GLY A 72 -13.37 2.39 -8.53
N ARG A 73 -13.72 3.14 -9.56
CA ARG A 73 -14.40 4.42 -9.41
C ARG A 73 -15.74 4.35 -8.64
N SER A 74 -16.53 3.32 -8.89
CA SER A 74 -17.88 3.17 -8.32
C SER A 74 -18.13 1.80 -7.68
N SER A 75 -17.12 0.94 -7.66
CA SER A 75 -17.24 -0.43 -7.17
C SER A 75 -15.97 -0.88 -6.51
N ALA A 76 -16.12 -1.69 -5.48
CA ALA A 76 -15.02 -2.36 -4.81
C ALA A 76 -15.47 -3.77 -4.44
N ALA A 77 -14.58 -4.73 -4.59
CA ALA A 77 -14.83 -6.08 -4.13
C ALA A 77 -13.57 -6.68 -3.50
N GLN A 78 -13.79 -7.44 -2.44
CA GLN A 78 -12.77 -8.22 -1.76
C GLN A 78 -13.15 -9.70 -1.86
N ASN A 79 -12.19 -10.55 -2.16
CA ASN A 79 -12.38 -11.99 -2.35
C ASN A 79 -13.31 -12.38 -3.53
N HIS A 80 -13.54 -11.46 -4.45
CA HIS A 80 -14.26 -11.70 -5.70
C HIS A 80 -13.32 -11.49 -6.90
N PRO A 81 -13.34 -12.37 -7.91
CA PRO A 81 -12.52 -12.23 -9.10
C PRO A 81 -12.81 -10.91 -9.82
N GLY A 82 -11.76 -10.13 -10.07
CA GLY A 82 -11.91 -8.85 -10.74
C GLY A 82 -10.59 -8.17 -11.04
N LEU A 83 -10.65 -7.12 -11.86
CA LEU A 83 -9.52 -6.27 -12.19
C LEU A 83 -9.93 -4.80 -12.28
N ALA A 84 -8.96 -3.93 -12.02
CA ALA A 84 -9.06 -2.50 -12.17
C ALA A 84 -7.96 -1.99 -13.09
N LEU A 85 -8.30 -1.17 -14.06
CA LEU A 85 -7.42 -0.55 -15.02
C LEU A 85 -7.38 0.96 -14.81
N LEU A 86 -6.20 1.55 -14.92
CA LEU A 86 -6.00 2.98 -15.08
C LEU A 86 -4.99 3.18 -16.21
N VAL A 87 -5.36 3.91 -17.24
CA VAL A 87 -4.47 4.28 -18.34
C VAL A 87 -4.20 5.77 -18.34
N ALA A 88 -3.00 6.15 -18.75
CA ALA A 88 -2.53 7.52 -18.75
C ALA A 88 -1.82 7.88 -20.04
N ARG A 89 -2.03 9.11 -20.52
CA ARG A 89 -1.16 9.80 -21.44
C ARG A 89 -0.28 10.77 -20.67
N LEU A 90 1.00 10.45 -20.56
CA LEU A 90 1.99 11.25 -19.85
C LEU A 90 3.00 11.85 -20.85
N PRO A 91 3.71 12.94 -20.48
CA PRO A 91 4.78 13.46 -21.29
C PRO A 91 5.84 12.40 -21.61
N GLU A 92 6.40 12.43 -22.79
CA GLU A 92 7.46 11.51 -23.19
C GLU A 92 8.69 11.69 -22.29
N GLY A 93 9.30 10.57 -21.85
CA GLY A 93 10.45 10.60 -20.94
C GLY A 93 10.11 10.97 -19.48
N SER A 94 8.84 11.19 -19.13
CA SER A 94 8.45 11.58 -17.77
C SER A 94 8.33 10.42 -16.79
N PHE A 95 8.42 9.19 -17.24
CA PHE A 95 8.33 8.00 -16.40
C PHE A 95 9.20 6.85 -16.92
N GLN A 96 9.50 5.90 -16.04
CA GLN A 96 10.21 4.66 -16.36
C GLN A 96 9.63 3.50 -15.57
N VAL A 97 9.25 2.43 -16.25
CA VAL A 97 8.89 1.16 -15.62
C VAL A 97 10.16 0.44 -15.19
N PHE A 98 10.15 -0.15 -14.01
CA PHE A 98 11.30 -0.87 -13.46
C PHE A 98 10.90 -2.17 -12.75
N SER A 99 11.88 -3.08 -12.66
CA SER A 99 11.80 -4.27 -11.82
C SER A 99 13.19 -4.67 -11.35
N GLY A 100 13.28 -5.34 -10.20
CA GLY A 100 14.53 -5.87 -9.66
C GLY A 100 14.30 -6.93 -8.60
N ARG A 101 15.16 -7.97 -8.58
CA ARG A 101 15.10 -9.04 -7.56
C ARG A 101 16.18 -8.86 -6.50
N ASP A 102 17.41 -8.58 -6.92
CA ASP A 102 18.58 -8.46 -6.03
C ASP A 102 19.07 -7.02 -5.97
N ARG A 103 19.04 -6.33 -7.09
CA ARG A 103 19.45 -4.93 -7.22
C ARG A 103 18.58 -4.24 -8.25
N LEU A 104 18.10 -3.07 -7.88
CA LEU A 104 17.33 -2.25 -8.81
C LEU A 104 18.25 -1.62 -9.86
N PRO A 105 17.78 -1.49 -11.09
CA PRO A 105 18.52 -0.76 -12.11
C PRO A 105 18.81 0.66 -11.63
N ASN A 106 19.99 1.17 -11.99
CA ASN A 106 20.33 2.55 -11.71
C ASN A 106 19.46 3.44 -12.60
N MET A 107 18.45 4.07 -12.03
CA MET A 107 17.51 4.93 -12.76
C MET A 107 18.10 6.32 -13.05
N LEU A 108 19.33 6.57 -12.61
CA LEU A 108 20.06 7.78 -12.84
C LEU A 108 20.72 7.72 -14.24
N GLY A 109 20.15 8.46 -15.16
CA GLY A 109 20.81 8.91 -16.37
C GLY A 109 21.61 7.85 -17.12
N THR A 110 20.96 7.08 -17.95
CA THR A 110 21.60 6.48 -19.10
C THR A 110 21.07 7.16 -20.34
N ASP A 111 21.94 7.57 -21.20
CA ASP A 111 21.89 8.01 -22.60
C ASP A 111 20.57 8.57 -23.22
N ALA A 112 19.46 8.56 -22.51
CA ALA A 112 18.15 9.01 -22.99
C ALA A 112 17.62 10.29 -22.30
N GLY A 113 18.44 11.00 -21.53
CA GLY A 113 18.04 12.28 -20.95
C GLY A 113 16.95 12.18 -19.87
N CYS A 114 16.84 11.02 -19.21
CA CYS A 114 15.90 10.87 -18.10
C CYS A 114 16.46 11.60 -16.87
N GLU A 115 15.85 12.72 -16.52
CA GLU A 115 16.10 13.41 -15.24
C GLU A 115 15.88 12.45 -14.08
N GLN A 116 16.60 12.68 -12.99
CA GLN A 116 16.52 11.86 -11.78
C GLN A 116 15.05 11.64 -11.37
N PRO A 117 14.62 10.39 -11.11
CA PRO A 117 13.27 10.11 -10.65
C PRO A 117 12.95 10.90 -9.39
N TYR A 118 11.81 11.57 -9.39
CA TYR A 118 11.33 12.35 -8.24
C TYR A 118 10.44 11.54 -7.30
N PHE A 119 9.66 10.62 -7.87
CA PHE A 119 8.66 9.83 -7.14
C PHE A 119 8.51 8.45 -7.75
N ALA A 120 8.16 7.43 -6.96
CA ALA A 120 7.86 6.12 -7.51
C ALA A 120 6.62 5.45 -6.86
N VAL A 121 5.88 4.72 -7.69
CA VAL A 121 4.90 3.73 -7.26
C VAL A 121 5.56 2.36 -7.31
N VAL A 122 5.54 1.64 -6.19
CA VAL A 122 6.28 0.39 -5.99
C VAL A 122 5.35 -0.74 -5.59
N HIS A 123 5.50 -1.89 -6.24
CA HIS A 123 4.91 -3.16 -5.83
C HIS A 123 6.03 -4.09 -5.37
N ALA A 124 5.82 -4.82 -4.29
CA ALA A 124 6.84 -5.69 -3.72
C ALA A 124 6.25 -7.06 -3.36
N ASP A 125 6.99 -8.13 -3.66
CA ASP A 125 6.61 -9.48 -3.25
C ASP A 125 7.14 -9.75 -1.84
N PRO A 126 6.26 -9.91 -0.83
CA PRO A 126 6.66 -10.08 0.56
C PRO A 126 7.46 -11.37 0.82
N SER A 127 7.48 -12.33 -0.10
CA SER A 127 8.27 -13.55 0.01
C SER A 127 9.74 -13.37 -0.36
N THR A 128 10.11 -12.20 -0.90
CA THR A 128 11.50 -11.91 -1.29
C THR A 128 12.36 -11.69 -0.04
N PRO A 129 13.49 -12.37 0.08
CA PRO A 129 14.47 -12.08 1.12
C PRO A 129 14.91 -10.60 1.09
N ASP A 130 15.21 -10.05 2.25
CA ASP A 130 15.75 -8.70 2.42
C ASP A 130 14.88 -7.59 1.75
N MET A 131 13.56 -7.81 1.72
CA MET A 131 12.60 -6.88 1.10
C MET A 131 12.73 -5.45 1.64
N SER A 132 12.99 -5.30 2.94
CA SER A 132 13.20 -3.98 3.57
C SER A 132 14.39 -3.25 2.96
N ASP A 133 15.46 -3.96 2.65
CA ASP A 133 16.66 -3.40 2.04
C ASP A 133 16.43 -3.00 0.59
N LEU A 134 15.66 -3.81 -0.17
CA LEU A 134 15.25 -3.45 -1.53
C LEU A 134 14.38 -2.19 -1.56
N ILE A 135 13.44 -2.05 -0.63
CA ILE A 135 12.60 -0.85 -0.51
C ILE A 135 13.46 0.37 -0.15
N THR A 136 14.41 0.20 0.78
CA THR A 136 15.34 1.26 1.17
C THR A 136 16.24 1.65 0.01
N ASP A 137 16.82 0.68 -0.71
CA ASP A 137 17.62 0.93 -1.91
C ASP A 137 16.82 1.71 -2.97
N MET A 138 15.57 1.33 -3.21
CA MET A 138 14.70 2.07 -4.13
C MET A 138 14.45 3.51 -3.69
N ALA A 139 14.22 3.74 -2.40
CA ALA A 139 13.99 5.08 -1.88
C ALA A 139 15.22 5.99 -2.07
N THR A 140 16.45 5.46 -2.02
CA THR A 140 17.67 6.22 -2.29
C THR A 140 17.84 6.64 -3.75
N LYS A 141 17.16 5.95 -4.67
CA LYS A 141 17.21 6.24 -6.13
C LYS A 141 16.19 7.27 -6.59
N VAL A 142 15.34 7.73 -5.68
CA VAL A 142 14.33 8.76 -5.93
C VAL A 142 14.75 10.04 -5.24
N SER A 143 14.81 11.16 -5.97
CA SER A 143 15.35 12.43 -5.45
C SER A 143 14.58 12.98 -4.24
N SER A 144 13.27 12.77 -4.18
CA SER A 144 12.46 13.12 -3.01
C SER A 144 12.67 12.15 -1.82
N GLY A 145 13.27 10.99 -2.03
CA GLY A 145 13.32 9.90 -1.06
C GLY A 145 11.95 9.28 -0.76
N PHE A 146 10.89 9.67 -1.48
CA PHE A 146 9.52 9.27 -1.20
C PHE A 146 8.98 8.30 -2.26
N ILE A 147 8.59 7.12 -1.79
CA ILE A 147 7.94 6.09 -2.60
C ILE A 147 6.59 5.72 -1.98
N THR A 148 5.65 5.28 -2.80
CA THR A 148 4.35 4.76 -2.35
C THR A 148 4.03 3.47 -3.06
N GLY A 149 3.11 2.70 -2.52
CA GLY A 149 2.70 1.44 -3.13
C GLY A 149 2.23 0.42 -2.11
N GLY A 150 2.47 -0.85 -2.39
CA GLY A 150 2.04 -1.92 -1.51
C GLY A 150 2.70 -3.26 -1.79
N LEU A 151 2.59 -4.13 -0.81
CA LEU A 151 2.97 -5.53 -0.97
C LEU A 151 1.93 -6.26 -1.83
N ALA A 152 2.40 -7.04 -2.77
CA ALA A 152 1.57 -8.00 -3.49
C ALA A 152 0.95 -8.98 -2.49
N LEU A 153 -0.33 -9.27 -2.63
CA LEU A 153 -1.03 -10.14 -1.70
C LEU A 153 -1.82 -11.20 -2.45
N SER A 154 -1.48 -12.47 -2.21
CA SER A 154 -2.08 -13.63 -2.84
C SER A 154 -2.16 -14.79 -1.85
N ARG A 155 -3.11 -15.71 -2.06
CA ARG A 155 -3.17 -17.01 -1.36
C ARG A 155 -2.15 -18.02 -1.88
N GLY A 156 -1.49 -17.69 -3.00
CA GLY A 156 -0.43 -18.48 -3.64
C GLY A 156 0.78 -17.61 -3.95
N GLN A 157 1.33 -17.76 -5.16
CA GLN A 157 2.34 -16.84 -5.65
C GLN A 157 1.75 -15.44 -5.85
N ALA A 158 2.54 -14.43 -5.57
CA ALA A 158 2.13 -13.03 -5.66
C ALA A 158 2.74 -12.36 -6.91
N PRO A 159 2.13 -12.53 -8.10
CA PRO A 159 2.64 -11.95 -9.32
C PRO A 159 2.54 -10.43 -9.32
N MET A 160 3.57 -9.82 -9.89
CA MET A 160 3.64 -8.39 -10.21
C MET A 160 3.79 -8.21 -11.72
N ILE A 161 3.58 -7.00 -12.19
CA ILE A 161 3.70 -6.63 -13.60
C ILE A 161 4.69 -5.46 -13.73
N ALA A 162 5.66 -5.63 -14.63
CA ALA A 162 6.55 -4.59 -15.13
C ALA A 162 6.83 -4.89 -16.61
N ASN A 163 5.93 -4.50 -17.52
CA ASN A 163 5.89 -4.82 -18.94
C ASN A 163 5.82 -6.33 -19.26
N GLY A 164 5.65 -7.15 -18.23
CA GLY A 164 5.55 -8.60 -18.25
C GLY A 164 5.30 -9.13 -16.83
N ALA A 165 5.02 -10.41 -16.71
CA ALA A 165 4.83 -11.06 -15.41
C ALA A 165 6.17 -11.18 -14.65
N LEU A 166 6.16 -10.83 -13.37
CA LEU A 166 7.31 -10.91 -12.46
C LEU A 166 6.90 -11.60 -11.17
N TYR A 167 7.78 -12.45 -10.65
CA TYR A 167 7.64 -13.11 -9.35
C TYR A 167 8.90 -12.87 -8.52
N GLY A 168 8.72 -12.44 -7.29
CA GLY A 168 9.83 -12.03 -6.41
C GLY A 168 10.40 -10.65 -6.74
N GLY A 169 11.03 -10.03 -5.75
CA GLY A 169 11.62 -8.71 -5.86
C GLY A 169 10.61 -7.57 -5.78
N ILE A 170 10.92 -6.49 -6.47
CA ILE A 170 10.03 -5.32 -6.58
C ILE A 170 9.83 -4.92 -8.04
N SER A 171 8.71 -4.28 -8.33
CA SER A 171 8.38 -3.68 -9.62
C SER A 171 7.70 -2.33 -9.40
N GLY A 172 7.57 -1.54 -10.45
CA GLY A 172 6.84 -0.29 -10.35
C GLY A 172 7.12 0.66 -11.48
N VAL A 173 6.77 1.91 -11.25
CA VAL A 173 7.03 3.00 -12.17
C VAL A 173 7.56 4.21 -11.40
N ALA A 174 8.63 4.78 -11.88
CA ALA A 174 9.22 6.02 -11.38
C ALA A 174 8.84 7.18 -12.30
N PHE A 175 8.68 8.36 -11.73
CA PHE A 175 8.27 9.58 -12.40
C PHE A 175 9.27 10.69 -12.11
N ASN A 176 9.51 11.57 -13.09
CA ASN A 176 10.20 12.82 -12.88
C ASN A 176 9.22 13.97 -12.50
N GLU A 177 9.72 15.16 -12.29
CA GLU A 177 8.94 16.33 -11.84
C GLU A 177 7.91 16.84 -12.88
N GLN A 178 7.96 16.38 -14.14
CA GLN A 178 6.97 16.73 -15.16
C GLN A 178 5.58 16.14 -14.83
N VAL A 179 5.53 15.07 -14.00
CA VAL A 179 4.28 14.48 -13.52
C VAL A 179 3.99 14.99 -12.11
N SER A 180 3.06 15.93 -12.00
CA SER A 180 2.65 16.47 -10.69
C SER A 180 1.92 15.43 -9.86
N ILE A 181 2.58 14.91 -8.83
CA ILE A 181 2.05 13.88 -7.93
C ILE A 181 1.95 14.42 -6.52
N THR A 182 0.85 14.13 -5.84
CA THR A 182 0.65 14.43 -4.43
C THR A 182 0.15 13.19 -3.72
N THR A 183 0.71 12.88 -2.58
CA THR A 183 0.32 11.72 -1.78
C THR A 183 -0.20 12.13 -0.41
N ARG A 184 -1.10 11.35 0.12
CA ARG A 184 -1.59 11.45 1.51
C ARG A 184 -1.83 10.06 2.06
N LEU A 185 -1.69 9.95 3.37
CA LEU A 185 -1.97 8.73 4.11
C LEU A 185 -3.26 8.91 4.92
N THR A 186 -4.05 7.86 5.01
CA THR A 186 -5.22 7.77 5.88
C THR A 186 -5.14 6.50 6.70
N GLN A 187 -5.53 6.61 7.97
CA GLN A 187 -5.53 5.49 8.90
C GLN A 187 -6.97 5.02 9.16
N GLY A 188 -7.15 3.71 9.31
CA GLY A 188 -8.46 3.09 9.57
C GLY A 188 -8.77 2.92 11.07
N CYS A 189 -8.15 3.73 11.95
CA CYS A 189 -8.24 3.55 13.39
C CYS A 189 -8.17 4.89 14.13
N CYS A 190 -8.80 4.96 15.30
CA CYS A 190 -8.73 6.09 16.22
C CYS A 190 -7.78 5.81 17.36
N ALA A 191 -7.08 6.85 17.80
CA ALA A 191 -6.32 6.79 19.03
C ALA A 191 -7.22 6.56 20.25
N VAL A 192 -6.80 5.69 21.16
CA VAL A 192 -7.44 5.40 22.43
C VAL A 192 -6.50 5.79 23.55
N GLY A 193 -6.94 6.67 24.43
CA GLY A 193 -6.11 7.15 25.53
C GLY A 193 -4.91 7.99 25.09
N GLN A 194 -3.99 8.19 26.02
CA GLN A 194 -2.76 8.95 25.79
C GLN A 194 -1.60 8.05 25.37
N ALA A 195 -0.55 8.65 24.82
CA ALA A 195 0.71 7.96 24.58
C ALA A 195 1.38 7.60 25.92
N ARG A 196 1.99 6.44 25.98
CA ARG A 196 2.71 5.85 27.12
C ARG A 196 4.14 5.53 26.69
N ILE A 197 4.96 5.03 27.63
CA ILE A 197 6.34 4.64 27.37
C ILE A 197 6.53 3.15 27.57
N VAL A 198 7.18 2.47 26.62
CA VAL A 198 7.64 1.10 26.79
C VAL A 198 8.80 1.10 27.76
N THR A 199 8.63 0.47 28.94
CA THR A 199 9.66 0.42 29.99
C THR A 199 10.44 -0.89 29.99
N ALA A 200 9.88 -1.96 29.41
CA ALA A 200 10.62 -3.20 29.12
C ALA A 200 10.05 -3.91 27.90
N CYS A 201 10.93 -4.53 27.11
CA CYS A 201 10.58 -5.33 25.93
C CYS A 201 11.70 -6.34 25.61
N ASP A 202 11.34 -7.37 24.83
CA ASP A 202 12.26 -8.31 24.22
C ASP A 202 11.92 -8.49 22.75
N GLN A 203 12.77 -7.96 21.85
CA GLN A 203 12.57 -7.94 20.41
C GLN A 203 11.21 -7.30 20.01
N ASN A 204 10.22 -8.12 19.73
CA ASN A 204 8.87 -7.70 19.33
C ASN A 204 7.82 -7.95 20.44
N VAL A 205 8.25 -8.38 21.62
CA VAL A 205 7.39 -8.61 22.79
C VAL A 205 7.48 -7.43 23.73
N VAL A 206 6.35 -6.77 23.98
CA VAL A 206 6.22 -5.70 24.98
C VAL A 206 5.89 -6.34 26.31
N THR A 207 6.79 -6.17 27.28
CA THR A 207 6.64 -6.76 28.62
C THR A 207 6.13 -5.76 29.64
N GLU A 208 6.58 -4.50 29.57
CA GLU A 208 6.10 -3.44 30.47
C GLU A 208 5.86 -2.11 29.74
N ILE A 209 4.79 -1.44 30.17
CA ILE A 209 4.45 -0.08 29.77
C ILE A 209 4.24 0.75 31.04
N ASP A 210 4.94 1.89 31.17
CA ASP A 210 4.92 2.78 32.33
C ASP A 210 5.19 2.02 33.66
N GLY A 211 6.09 1.00 33.64
CA GLY A 211 6.47 0.18 34.78
C GLY A 211 5.40 -0.83 35.24
N ARG A 212 4.41 -1.13 34.41
CA ARG A 212 3.34 -2.11 34.68
C ARG A 212 3.31 -3.16 33.58
N PRO A 213 2.74 -4.37 33.84
CA PRO A 213 2.56 -5.36 32.77
C PRO A 213 1.89 -4.77 31.53
N ALA A 214 2.48 -5.01 30.37
CA ALA A 214 2.04 -4.38 29.11
C ALA A 214 0.59 -4.75 28.75
N LEU A 215 0.17 -5.97 29.11
CA LEU A 215 -1.19 -6.44 28.86
C LEU A 215 -2.23 -5.63 29.65
N ASP A 216 -1.90 -5.09 30.82
CA ASP A 216 -2.83 -4.24 31.58
C ASP A 216 -3.17 -2.98 30.79
N ALA A 217 -2.17 -2.33 30.22
CA ALA A 217 -2.37 -1.15 29.39
C ALA A 217 -3.17 -1.46 28.10
N PHE A 218 -2.96 -2.63 27.50
CA PHE A 218 -3.74 -3.12 26.38
C PHE A 218 -5.21 -3.35 26.75
N LEU A 219 -5.47 -3.99 27.90
CA LEU A 219 -6.82 -4.25 28.39
C LEU A 219 -7.56 -2.97 28.80
N GLU A 220 -6.86 -2.00 29.37
CA GLU A 220 -7.42 -0.66 29.63
C GLU A 220 -7.89 -0.01 28.33
N ALA A 221 -7.07 -0.09 27.25
CA ALA A 221 -7.44 0.43 25.93
C ALA A 221 -8.59 -0.34 25.27
N ALA A 222 -8.68 -1.65 25.51
CA ALA A 222 -9.78 -2.50 25.02
C ALA A 222 -11.10 -2.18 25.73
N GLY A 223 -11.05 -1.78 26.99
CA GLY A 223 -12.21 -1.57 27.82
C GLY A 223 -12.91 -2.89 28.23
N THR A 224 -13.90 -2.78 29.08
CA THR A 224 -14.55 -3.96 29.69
C THR A 224 -15.21 -4.89 28.68
N SER A 225 -15.80 -4.35 27.62
CA SER A 225 -16.52 -5.16 26.61
C SER A 225 -15.62 -6.00 25.71
N LEU A 226 -14.50 -5.42 25.22
CA LEU A 226 -13.55 -6.15 24.38
C LEU A 226 -12.54 -6.95 25.20
N GLY A 227 -12.18 -6.49 26.40
CA GLY A 227 -11.19 -7.14 27.26
C GLY A 227 -11.61 -8.53 27.77
N GLN A 228 -12.90 -8.88 27.69
CA GLN A 228 -13.39 -10.22 28.03
C GLN A 228 -13.07 -11.27 26.96
N ASP A 229 -12.82 -10.84 25.70
CA ASP A 229 -12.42 -11.72 24.60
C ASP A 229 -11.09 -11.20 24.01
N LEU A 230 -10.01 -11.76 24.48
CA LEU A 230 -8.65 -11.35 24.08
C LEU A 230 -8.40 -11.52 22.57
N ARG A 231 -8.96 -12.57 21.94
CA ARG A 231 -8.82 -12.79 20.49
C ARG A 231 -9.54 -11.69 19.73
N ARG A 232 -10.69 -11.29 20.19
CA ARG A 232 -11.44 -10.18 19.61
C ARG A 232 -10.73 -8.86 19.89
N ALA A 233 -10.26 -8.63 21.13
CA ALA A 233 -9.51 -7.44 21.49
C ALA A 233 -8.28 -7.24 20.58
N ALA A 234 -7.49 -8.29 20.33
CA ALA A 234 -6.32 -8.25 19.44
C ALA A 234 -6.63 -7.85 17.99
N ARG A 235 -7.87 -8.06 17.52
CA ARG A 235 -8.29 -7.64 16.18
C ARG A 235 -8.70 -6.18 16.10
N TYR A 236 -9.18 -5.61 17.19
CA TYR A 236 -9.73 -4.25 17.21
C TYR A 236 -8.79 -3.23 17.87
N ILE A 237 -7.97 -3.65 18.82
CA ILE A 237 -7.01 -2.78 19.50
C ILE A 237 -5.62 -3.03 18.94
N LEU A 238 -5.01 -1.95 18.48
CA LEU A 238 -3.75 -1.96 17.76
C LEU A 238 -2.74 -1.06 18.48
N PRO A 239 -1.55 -1.54 18.82
CA PRO A 239 -0.48 -0.67 19.29
C PRO A 239 0.10 0.16 18.15
N GLY A 240 0.30 1.43 18.38
CA GLY A 240 1.07 2.33 17.52
C GLY A 240 2.38 2.67 18.20
N LEU A 241 3.47 2.53 17.50
CA LEU A 241 4.82 2.89 17.96
C LEU A 241 5.20 4.28 17.46
N GLY A 242 5.67 5.14 18.34
CA GLY A 242 6.19 6.45 17.99
C GLY A 242 7.39 6.33 17.06
N ILE A 243 7.48 7.22 16.08
CA ILE A 243 8.58 7.24 15.09
C ILE A 243 9.71 8.12 15.66
N PRO A 244 10.93 7.59 15.86
CA PRO A 244 12.04 8.39 16.34
C PRO A 244 12.31 9.62 15.44
N GLY A 245 12.51 10.78 16.04
CA GLY A 245 12.84 12.01 15.33
C GLY A 245 11.68 12.67 14.57
N ARG A 246 10.45 12.17 14.72
CA ARG A 246 9.24 12.81 14.19
C ARG A 246 8.34 13.35 15.29
N ASP A 247 7.39 14.21 14.89
CA ASP A 247 6.44 14.85 15.80
C ASP A 247 5.73 13.86 16.71
N ASP A 248 5.42 14.32 17.91
CA ASP A 248 4.72 13.59 18.97
C ASP A 248 3.36 13.01 18.56
N ALA A 249 2.83 13.37 17.41
CA ALA A 249 1.56 12.90 16.88
C ALA A 249 1.68 11.70 15.93
N GLU A 250 2.87 11.38 15.39
CA GLU A 250 3.03 10.32 14.41
C GLU A 250 3.37 8.97 15.05
N PHE A 251 2.51 7.97 14.81
CA PHE A 251 2.66 6.61 15.27
C PHE A 251 2.50 5.61 14.13
N ARG A 252 3.36 4.60 14.09
CA ARG A 252 3.22 3.45 13.21
C ARG A 252 2.32 2.42 13.88
N VAL A 253 1.10 2.26 13.40
CA VAL A 253 0.15 1.26 13.94
C VAL A 253 0.53 -0.14 13.48
N ARG A 254 0.51 -1.11 14.39
CA ARG A 254 0.90 -2.50 14.17
C ARG A 254 -0.15 -3.47 14.68
N ASN A 255 -0.15 -4.68 14.13
CA ASN A 255 -1.03 -5.74 14.62
C ASN A 255 -0.43 -6.40 15.86
N VAL A 256 -1.28 -6.76 16.78
CA VAL A 256 -0.96 -7.72 17.84
C VAL A 256 -0.95 -9.11 17.23
N ILE A 257 0.14 -9.84 17.39
CA ILE A 257 0.32 -11.20 16.86
C ILE A 257 0.17 -12.28 17.94
N ALA A 258 0.40 -11.93 19.19
CA ALA A 258 0.21 -12.83 20.33
C ALA A 258 -0.15 -12.04 21.60
N LEU A 259 -0.90 -12.67 22.47
CA LEU A 259 -1.22 -12.19 23.83
C LEU A 259 -0.94 -13.34 24.79
N ASP A 260 -0.21 -13.07 25.86
CA ASP A 260 0.04 -14.03 26.95
C ASP A 260 -0.47 -13.47 28.28
N PRO A 261 -1.66 -13.88 28.72
CA PRO A 261 -2.22 -13.44 30.00
C PRO A 261 -1.45 -13.94 31.21
N ALA A 262 -0.76 -15.08 31.10
CA ALA A 262 -0.02 -15.64 32.22
C ALA A 262 1.21 -14.78 32.57
N SER A 263 1.90 -14.28 31.54
CA SER A 263 3.08 -13.42 31.69
C SER A 263 2.75 -11.93 31.65
N GLY A 264 1.51 -11.53 31.32
CA GLY A 264 1.09 -10.14 31.23
C GLY A 264 1.68 -9.35 30.06
N VAL A 265 2.02 -10.04 28.96
CA VAL A 265 2.74 -9.48 27.80
C VAL A 265 1.94 -9.59 26.50
N PHE A 266 2.34 -8.83 25.49
CA PHE A 266 1.87 -9.04 24.12
C PHE A 266 2.99 -8.85 23.11
N ALA A 267 2.84 -9.52 21.96
CA ALA A 267 3.78 -9.41 20.82
C ALA A 267 3.12 -8.69 19.65
N ILE A 268 3.93 -7.93 18.91
CA ILE A 268 3.51 -7.20 17.69
C ILE A 268 4.36 -7.61 16.50
N ASN A 269 3.91 -7.25 15.30
CA ASN A 269 4.65 -7.54 14.06
C ASN A 269 5.68 -6.44 13.70
N ASP A 270 6.38 -5.91 14.68
CA ASP A 270 7.48 -4.93 14.52
C ASP A 270 8.43 -5.03 15.72
N GLY A 271 9.68 -4.58 15.56
CA GLY A 271 10.62 -4.43 16.66
C GLY A 271 10.19 -3.31 17.60
N VAL A 272 10.48 -3.48 18.90
CA VAL A 272 10.16 -2.51 19.95
C VAL A 272 11.42 -2.23 20.77
N GLU A 273 11.58 -0.98 21.18
CA GLU A 273 12.72 -0.51 21.98
C GLU A 273 12.24 0.08 23.31
N VAL A 274 13.05 -0.12 24.36
CA VAL A 274 12.84 0.53 25.64
C VAL A 274 12.95 2.05 25.48
N GLY A 275 12.03 2.80 26.08
CA GLY A 275 11.92 4.24 25.93
C GLY A 275 11.08 4.69 24.72
N GLN A 276 10.71 3.76 23.84
CA GLN A 276 9.84 4.07 22.72
C GLN A 276 8.43 4.44 23.18
N ARG A 277 7.85 5.44 22.52
CA ARG A 277 6.45 5.83 22.79
C ARG A 277 5.52 4.81 22.18
N ILE A 278 4.47 4.44 22.91
CA ILE A 278 3.40 3.55 22.47
C ILE A 278 2.05 4.19 22.74
N ARG A 279 1.11 4.08 21.78
CA ARG A 279 -0.27 4.52 21.92
C ARG A 279 -1.19 3.49 21.33
N PHE A 280 -2.30 3.21 21.99
CA PHE A 280 -3.28 2.28 21.45
C PHE A 280 -4.24 2.95 20.49
N TYR A 281 -4.71 2.18 19.52
CA TYR A 281 -5.66 2.59 18.50
C TYR A 281 -6.76 1.55 18.42
N ARG A 282 -7.96 1.98 18.12
CA ARG A 282 -9.10 1.09 17.89
C ARG A 282 -9.53 1.17 16.42
N ARG A 283 -9.72 0.01 15.80
CA ARG A 283 -10.37 -0.07 14.48
C ARG A 283 -11.83 0.36 14.64
N ASP A 284 -12.20 1.34 13.85
CA ASP A 284 -13.52 1.94 13.92
C ASP A 284 -13.90 2.52 12.55
N GLY A 285 -15.05 2.09 12.00
CA GLY A 285 -15.47 2.49 10.66
C GLY A 285 -15.79 3.99 10.54
N ASP A 286 -16.34 4.59 11.57
CA ASP A 286 -16.68 6.02 11.56
C ASP A 286 -15.41 6.87 11.62
N CYS A 287 -14.42 6.45 12.41
CA CYS A 287 -13.11 7.08 12.44
C CYS A 287 -12.37 6.93 11.11
N ALA A 288 -12.41 5.75 10.51
CA ALA A 288 -11.81 5.52 9.20
C ALA A 288 -12.43 6.44 8.14
N ARG A 289 -13.75 6.64 8.19
CA ARG A 289 -14.47 7.57 7.31
C ARG A 289 -14.08 9.02 7.58
N ALA A 290 -14.06 9.43 8.85
CA ALA A 290 -13.70 10.79 9.23
C ALA A 290 -12.27 11.14 8.81
N ASP A 291 -11.31 10.24 9.04
CA ASP A 291 -9.93 10.43 8.64
C ASP A 291 -9.76 10.48 7.11
N MET A 292 -10.48 9.62 6.37
CA MET A 292 -10.52 9.67 4.92
C MET A 292 -11.05 11.03 4.42
N MET A 293 -12.14 11.52 4.99
CA MET A 293 -12.71 12.81 4.62
C MET A 293 -11.76 13.97 4.92
N ARG A 294 -11.11 13.95 6.08
CA ARG A 294 -10.06 14.93 6.44
C ARG A 294 -8.96 14.93 5.38
N MET A 295 -8.41 13.76 5.07
CA MET A 295 -7.35 13.59 4.08
C MET A 295 -7.76 14.09 2.69
N LEU A 296 -9.00 13.80 2.25
CA LEU A 296 -9.52 14.28 0.96
C LEU A 296 -9.70 15.80 0.94
N HIS A 297 -10.12 16.42 2.05
CA HIS A 297 -10.21 17.88 2.17
C HIS A 297 -8.80 18.50 2.11
N GLU A 298 -7.83 17.96 2.83
CA GLU A 298 -6.44 18.44 2.77
C GLU A 298 -5.86 18.32 1.35
N LEU A 299 -6.13 17.21 0.64
CA LEU A 299 -5.72 17.07 -0.75
C LEU A 299 -6.35 18.12 -1.65
N ARG A 300 -7.66 18.36 -1.49
CA ARG A 300 -8.38 19.38 -2.26
C ARG A 300 -7.83 20.78 -1.99
N ASP A 301 -7.65 21.13 -0.72
CA ASP A 301 -7.29 22.47 -0.30
C ASP A 301 -5.80 22.79 -0.56
N SER A 302 -4.95 21.76 -0.72
CA SER A 302 -3.53 21.92 -1.07
C SER A 302 -3.27 22.08 -2.58
N ARG A 303 -4.30 22.13 -3.43
CA ARG A 303 -4.16 22.14 -4.89
C ARG A 303 -4.98 23.25 -5.52
N GLU A 304 -4.43 23.85 -6.55
CA GLU A 304 -5.13 24.87 -7.37
C GLU A 304 -6.15 24.25 -8.35
N ALA A 305 -5.92 22.98 -8.75
CA ALA A 305 -6.78 22.26 -9.68
C ALA A 305 -7.11 20.86 -9.17
N PRO A 306 -8.30 20.32 -9.51
CA PRO A 306 -8.68 18.96 -9.12
C PRO A 306 -7.73 17.92 -9.71
N PRO A 307 -7.47 16.79 -9.00
CA PRO A 307 -6.66 15.71 -9.53
C PRO A 307 -7.30 15.09 -10.76
N LYS A 308 -6.50 14.74 -11.76
CA LYS A 308 -6.98 14.08 -12.99
C LYS A 308 -7.22 12.58 -12.79
N ALA A 309 -6.44 11.96 -11.90
CA ALA A 309 -6.56 10.56 -11.53
C ALA A 309 -6.05 10.33 -10.10
N ALA A 310 -6.38 9.19 -9.54
CA ALA A 310 -5.89 8.75 -8.24
C ALA A 310 -5.63 7.25 -8.23
N LEU A 311 -4.53 6.84 -7.61
CA LEU A 311 -4.30 5.47 -7.17
C LEU A 311 -4.56 5.40 -5.66
N TYR A 312 -5.38 4.45 -5.26
CA TYR A 312 -5.70 4.19 -3.86
C TYR A 312 -5.23 2.80 -3.45
N VAL A 313 -4.29 2.75 -2.53
CA VAL A 313 -3.78 1.50 -1.95
C VAL A 313 -4.36 1.35 -0.55
N SER A 314 -5.12 0.28 -0.34
CA SER A 314 -5.72 -0.04 0.96
C SER A 314 -5.05 -1.26 1.58
N CYS A 315 -4.71 -1.16 2.85
CA CYS A 315 -4.24 -2.32 3.61
C CYS A 315 -5.36 -3.37 3.70
N ALA A 316 -5.04 -4.64 3.47
CA ALA A 316 -6.00 -5.74 3.62
C ALA A 316 -6.53 -5.90 5.07
N ALA A 317 -5.84 -5.30 6.02
CA ALA A 317 -6.22 -5.27 7.43
C ALA A 317 -7.12 -4.08 7.82
N ARG A 318 -7.48 -3.21 6.89
CA ARG A 318 -8.33 -2.04 7.13
C ARG A 318 -9.81 -2.36 7.26
#